data_f916d3cb1515f6ebef5248a2c69fd7b0
#
_entry.id   f916d3cb1515f6ebef5248a2c69fd7b0
#
_cell.length_a   1.000
_cell.length_b   1.000
_cell.length_c   1.000
_cell.angle_alpha   90.00
_cell.angle_beta   90.00
_cell.angle_gamma   90.00
#
_symmetry.space_group_name_H-M   'P 1'
#
loop_
_entity.id
_entity.type
_entity.pdbx_description
1 polymer ?
#
loop_
_entity_poly.entity_id
_entity_poly.type
_entity_poly.pdbx_seq_one_letter_code
_entity_poly.pdbx_strand_id
1 'polypeptide(L)'
;MCIRDSTTAVIDADGKYLGKYRKMHIPDDPGYYEKYYFTPGDLGYQVFNTKFAKIGVLICWDQWYPEAARLTALQGAEVLVYPTAIGWDLEEKDGEINREQYQAWQTIQRSHSVANGVPVVSVNRVGTENGQQFWGGSFVSNAFGRVIFQASHDQEEIALVDVNVDSSEYYRRTWPFFRDRRIDSYGGITERFID
;
A
#
# COMPACT_ATOMS: atom_id res chain seq x y z
N MET A 1 -13.77 -26.51 -5.83
CA MET A 1 -12.40 -25.98 -5.74
C MET A 1 -12.42 -24.86 -4.71
N CYS A 2 -11.75 -25.01 -3.56
CA CYS A 2 -11.68 -23.92 -2.58
C CYS A 2 -10.67 -22.89 -3.08
N ILE A 3 -11.16 -21.75 -3.55
CA ILE A 3 -10.30 -20.61 -3.86
C ILE A 3 -9.82 -20.04 -2.53
N ARG A 4 -8.52 -20.04 -2.30
CA ARG A 4 -7.91 -19.36 -1.17
C ARG A 4 -7.46 -17.97 -1.65
N ASP A 5 -7.86 -16.94 -0.95
CA ASP A 5 -7.54 -15.56 -1.27
C ASP A 5 -6.96 -14.85 -0.03
N SER A 6 -6.04 -13.92 -0.27
CA SER A 6 -5.58 -12.96 0.74
C SER A 6 -6.52 -11.76 0.67
N THR A 7 -7.27 -11.53 1.74
CA THR A 7 -8.42 -10.60 1.72
C THR A 7 -8.40 -9.64 2.90
N THR A 8 -8.68 -8.37 2.64
CA THR A 8 -9.01 -7.36 3.65
C THR A 8 -10.49 -7.04 3.61
N ALA A 9 -11.17 -7.17 4.74
CA ALA A 9 -12.53 -6.70 4.96
C ALA A 9 -12.52 -5.24 5.41
N VAL A 10 -13.46 -4.45 4.91
CA VAL A 10 -13.64 -3.05 5.34
C VAL A 10 -14.96 -2.92 6.07
N ILE A 11 -14.88 -2.42 7.30
CA ILE A 11 -16.00 -2.23 8.21
C ILE A 11 -16.06 -0.74 8.59
N ASP A 12 -17.21 -0.12 8.43
CA ASP A 12 -17.41 1.29 8.75
C ASP A 12 -17.50 1.53 10.26
N ALA A 13 -17.48 2.78 10.66
CA ALA A 13 -17.52 3.22 12.06
C ALA A 13 -18.79 2.78 12.82
N ASP A 14 -19.87 2.49 12.11
CA ASP A 14 -21.13 1.96 12.68
C ASP A 14 -21.17 0.42 12.74
N GLY A 15 -20.07 -0.25 12.38
CA GLY A 15 -19.96 -1.71 12.31
C GLY A 15 -20.49 -2.34 11.02
N LYS A 16 -20.93 -1.54 10.05
CA LYS A 16 -21.45 -2.03 8.78
C LYS A 16 -20.29 -2.55 7.90
N TYR A 17 -20.44 -3.79 7.43
CA TYR A 17 -19.54 -4.34 6.43
C TYR A 17 -19.74 -3.64 5.07
N LEU A 18 -18.70 -2.98 4.56
CA LEU A 18 -18.73 -2.23 3.30
C LEU A 18 -18.27 -3.08 2.11
N GLY A 19 -17.55 -4.15 2.37
CA GLY A 19 -17.02 -5.02 1.33
C GLY A 19 -15.61 -5.50 1.64
N LYS A 20 -14.96 -6.06 0.62
CA LYS A 20 -13.61 -6.61 0.73
C LYS A 20 -12.78 -6.30 -0.50
N TYR A 21 -11.47 -6.23 -0.30
CA TYR A 21 -10.47 -6.25 -1.34
C TYR A 21 -9.71 -7.57 -1.30
N ARG A 22 -9.44 -8.16 -2.46
CA ARG A 22 -8.60 -9.34 -2.63
C ARG A 22 -7.27 -8.94 -3.24
N LYS A 23 -6.17 -9.33 -2.58
CA LYS A 23 -4.79 -9.01 -2.99
C LYS A 23 -4.54 -9.41 -4.44
N MET A 24 -4.16 -8.45 -5.27
CA MET A 24 -3.94 -8.67 -6.71
C MET A 24 -2.55 -9.24 -6.98
N HIS A 25 -1.52 -8.74 -6.30
CA HIS A 25 -0.15 -9.18 -6.50
C HIS A 25 0.26 -10.15 -5.40
N ILE A 26 0.52 -11.38 -5.78
CA ILE A 26 0.89 -12.46 -4.86
C ILE A 26 2.40 -12.72 -4.99
N PRO A 27 3.19 -12.55 -3.91
CA PRO A 27 4.63 -12.81 -3.92
C PRO A 27 4.94 -14.32 -3.99
N ASP A 28 6.14 -14.63 -4.44
CA ASP A 28 6.69 -15.98 -4.48
C ASP A 28 8.20 -15.96 -4.22
N ASP A 29 8.58 -15.33 -3.12
CA ASP A 29 9.97 -15.09 -2.74
C ASP A 29 10.34 -15.91 -1.49
N PRO A 30 11.63 -16.13 -1.20
CA PRO A 30 12.08 -16.79 0.01
C PRO A 30 11.42 -16.20 1.28
N GLY A 31 10.78 -17.04 2.08
CA GLY A 31 9.98 -16.63 3.24
C GLY A 31 8.56 -16.15 2.94
N TYR A 32 8.23 -15.91 1.66
CA TYR A 32 6.92 -15.37 1.22
C TYR A 32 6.32 -16.17 0.06
N TYR A 33 6.33 -17.50 0.15
CA TYR A 33 5.76 -18.40 -0.87
C TYR A 33 4.24 -18.39 -0.89
N GLU A 34 3.65 -17.20 -1.06
CA GLU A 34 2.20 -17.01 -0.98
C GLU A 34 1.45 -17.64 -2.17
N LYS A 35 2.08 -17.77 -3.34
CA LYS A 35 1.46 -18.40 -4.52
C LYS A 35 1.07 -19.86 -4.30
N TYR A 36 1.71 -20.53 -3.34
CA TYR A 36 1.30 -21.89 -2.97
C TYR A 36 -0.08 -21.92 -2.32
N TYR A 37 -0.47 -20.86 -1.63
CA TYR A 37 -1.70 -20.77 -0.84
C TYR A 37 -2.78 -19.95 -1.49
N PHE A 38 -2.42 -18.88 -2.23
CA PHE A 38 -3.34 -17.85 -2.69
C PHE A 38 -3.30 -17.69 -4.20
N THR A 39 -4.46 -17.36 -4.74
CA THR A 39 -4.63 -16.90 -6.13
C THR A 39 -4.72 -15.38 -6.17
N PRO A 40 -4.30 -14.72 -7.27
CA PRO A 40 -4.54 -13.30 -7.48
C PRO A 40 -6.01 -12.93 -7.31
N GLY A 41 -6.26 -11.73 -6.79
CA GLY A 41 -7.61 -11.22 -6.59
C GLY A 41 -8.39 -11.08 -7.91
N ASP A 42 -9.70 -11.25 -7.83
CA ASP A 42 -10.63 -11.24 -8.96
C ASP A 42 -11.69 -10.12 -8.88
N LEU A 43 -11.61 -9.26 -7.86
CA LEU A 43 -12.55 -8.17 -7.65
C LEU A 43 -12.07 -6.83 -8.25
N GLY A 44 -10.86 -6.79 -8.80
CA GLY A 44 -10.20 -5.55 -9.18
C GLY A 44 -9.82 -4.68 -7.99
N TYR A 45 -9.38 -3.47 -8.28
CA TYR A 45 -9.07 -2.48 -7.24
C TYR A 45 -10.36 -1.89 -6.70
N GLN A 46 -10.44 -1.69 -5.38
CA GLN A 46 -11.68 -1.29 -4.70
C GLN A 46 -11.48 -0.01 -3.89
N VAL A 47 -12.51 0.83 -3.88
CA VAL A 47 -12.62 2.01 -3.02
C VAL A 47 -13.91 1.91 -2.21
N PHE A 48 -13.80 2.12 -0.91
CA PHE A 48 -14.89 1.99 0.04
C PHE A 48 -15.30 3.36 0.58
N ASN A 49 -16.57 3.70 0.42
CA ASN A 49 -17.13 4.92 0.98
C ASN A 49 -17.43 4.70 2.46
N THR A 50 -16.52 5.14 3.33
CA THR A 50 -16.75 5.14 4.78
C THR A 50 -17.44 6.42 5.21
N LYS A 51 -17.86 6.48 6.48
CA LYS A 51 -18.46 7.67 7.07
C LYS A 51 -17.56 8.92 6.99
N PHE A 52 -16.23 8.75 6.93
CA PHE A 52 -15.27 9.84 7.05
C PHE A 52 -14.47 10.13 5.79
N ALA A 53 -14.21 9.13 4.96
CA ALA A 53 -13.42 9.27 3.74
C ALA A 53 -13.64 8.08 2.80
N LYS A 54 -13.23 8.25 1.55
CA LYS A 54 -13.13 7.16 0.56
C LYS A 54 -11.78 6.47 0.69
N ILE A 55 -11.80 5.22 1.15
CA ILE A 55 -10.58 4.47 1.46
C ILE A 55 -10.31 3.45 0.37
N GLY A 56 -9.12 3.52 -0.24
CA GLY A 56 -8.56 2.46 -1.05
C GLY A 56 -7.70 1.54 -0.19
N VAL A 57 -7.92 0.22 -0.29
CA VAL A 57 -7.12 -0.76 0.44
C VAL A 57 -6.35 -1.61 -0.56
N LEU A 58 -5.05 -1.74 -0.32
CA LEU A 58 -4.11 -2.56 -1.08
C LEU A 58 -3.30 -3.38 -0.07
N ILE A 59 -2.97 -4.65 -0.40
CA ILE A 59 -2.40 -5.56 0.59
C ILE A 59 -0.93 -5.87 0.27
N CYS A 60 -0.04 -5.59 1.22
CA CYS A 60 1.35 -6.03 1.27
C CYS A 60 2.08 -5.85 -0.08
N TRP A 61 2.27 -6.93 -0.87
CA TRP A 61 3.00 -6.90 -2.14
C TRP A 61 2.46 -5.88 -3.15
N ASP A 62 1.16 -5.53 -3.09
CA ASP A 62 0.57 -4.46 -3.91
C ASP A 62 1.28 -3.12 -3.73
N GLN A 63 1.94 -2.91 -2.58
CA GLN A 63 2.66 -1.66 -2.24
C GLN A 63 3.81 -1.32 -3.18
N TRP A 64 4.35 -2.31 -3.91
CA TRP A 64 5.45 -2.13 -4.84
C TRP A 64 5.01 -1.69 -6.24
N TYR A 65 3.71 -1.76 -6.54
CA TYR A 65 3.15 -1.54 -7.87
C TYR A 65 2.46 -0.17 -7.99
N PRO A 66 3.09 0.80 -8.69
CA PRO A 66 2.49 2.13 -8.92
C PRO A 66 1.13 2.07 -9.60
N GLU A 67 0.91 1.07 -10.46
CA GLU A 67 -0.34 0.84 -11.18
C GLU A 67 -1.50 0.58 -10.20
N ALA A 68 -1.28 -0.21 -9.16
CA ALA A 68 -2.29 -0.50 -8.14
C ALA A 68 -2.73 0.78 -7.41
N ALA A 69 -1.75 1.57 -6.96
CA ALA A 69 -2.01 2.86 -6.31
C ALA A 69 -2.72 3.83 -7.25
N ARG A 70 -2.27 3.91 -8.51
CA ARG A 70 -2.84 4.80 -9.53
C ARG A 70 -4.30 4.45 -9.85
N LEU A 71 -4.59 3.18 -10.10
CA LEU A 71 -5.94 2.73 -10.43
C LEU A 71 -6.90 2.94 -9.27
N THR A 72 -6.46 2.67 -8.04
CA THR A 72 -7.27 2.92 -6.83
C THR A 72 -7.53 4.42 -6.63
N ALA A 73 -6.51 5.27 -6.82
CA ALA A 73 -6.68 6.72 -6.71
C ALA A 73 -7.57 7.31 -7.81
N LEU A 74 -7.52 6.77 -9.03
CA LEU A 74 -8.40 7.17 -10.14
C LEU A 74 -9.88 6.80 -9.89
N GLN A 75 -10.14 5.78 -9.07
CA GLN A 75 -11.50 5.45 -8.60
C GLN A 75 -12.00 6.40 -7.49
N GLY A 76 -11.19 7.38 -7.10
CA GLY A 76 -11.56 8.42 -6.16
C GLY A 76 -11.16 8.14 -4.70
N ALA A 77 -10.19 7.26 -4.45
CA ALA A 77 -9.64 7.08 -3.10
C ALA A 77 -9.08 8.41 -2.58
N GLU A 78 -9.43 8.73 -1.34
CA GLU A 78 -8.96 9.90 -0.59
C GLU A 78 -7.83 9.54 0.36
N VAL A 79 -7.72 8.25 0.72
CA VAL A 79 -6.63 7.67 1.50
C VAL A 79 -6.32 6.27 0.94
N LEU A 80 -5.04 5.92 0.82
CA LEU A 80 -4.59 4.56 0.53
C LEU A 80 -4.07 3.90 1.80
N VAL A 81 -4.49 2.66 2.06
CA VAL A 81 -4.10 1.88 3.24
C VAL A 81 -3.45 0.58 2.81
N TYR A 82 -2.28 0.28 3.37
CA TYR A 82 -1.48 -0.91 3.09
C TYR A 82 -1.21 -1.73 4.36
N PRO A 83 -2.07 -2.68 4.72
CA PRO A 83 -1.70 -3.70 5.71
C PRO A 83 -0.64 -4.62 5.12
N THR A 84 0.42 -4.86 5.90
CA THR A 84 1.64 -5.52 5.41
C THR A 84 2.30 -6.38 6.49
N ALA A 85 3.06 -7.39 6.05
CA ALA A 85 3.99 -8.16 6.86
C ALA A 85 5.28 -8.37 6.04
N ILE A 86 6.24 -7.46 6.21
CA ILE A 86 7.55 -7.50 5.56
C ILE A 86 8.64 -7.30 6.60
N GLY A 87 9.79 -7.93 6.43
CA GLY A 87 10.84 -7.96 7.45
C GLY A 87 12.24 -7.97 6.87
N TRP A 88 13.19 -8.07 7.77
CA TRP A 88 14.62 -8.07 7.51
C TRP A 88 15.08 -9.36 6.83
N ASP A 89 16.05 -9.24 5.95
CA ASP A 89 16.85 -10.39 5.52
C ASP A 89 17.85 -10.72 6.64
N LEU A 90 17.63 -11.84 7.33
CA LEU A 90 18.46 -12.25 8.47
C LEU A 90 19.77 -12.92 8.04
N GLU A 91 19.95 -13.24 6.77
CA GLU A 91 21.20 -13.76 6.21
C GLU A 91 22.18 -12.62 5.90
N GLU A 92 21.68 -11.40 5.76
CA GLU A 92 22.47 -10.20 5.48
C GLU A 92 23.18 -9.71 6.75
N LYS A 93 24.54 -9.71 6.71
CA LYS A 93 25.38 -9.48 7.90
C LYS A 93 25.73 -8.02 8.15
N ASP A 94 25.81 -7.22 7.10
CA ASP A 94 26.31 -5.84 7.17
C ASP A 94 25.21 -4.81 7.39
N GLY A 95 23.96 -5.21 7.25
CA GLY A 95 22.79 -4.38 7.44
C GLY A 95 22.63 -3.29 6.36
N GLU A 96 23.47 -3.28 5.32
CA GLU A 96 23.39 -2.29 4.23
C GLU A 96 22.20 -2.58 3.33
N ILE A 97 22.07 -3.82 2.86
CA ILE A 97 20.95 -4.26 2.01
C ILE A 97 19.62 -4.10 2.75
N ASN A 98 19.59 -4.47 4.02
CA ASN A 98 18.40 -4.29 4.86
C ASN A 98 17.97 -2.81 4.98
N ARG A 99 18.93 -1.90 5.15
CA ARG A 99 18.65 -0.45 5.16
C ARG A 99 18.12 0.03 3.83
N GLU A 100 18.71 -0.43 2.72
CA GLU A 100 18.25 -0.09 1.37
C GLU A 100 16.85 -0.62 1.09
N GLN A 101 16.54 -1.85 1.48
CA GLN A 101 15.22 -2.45 1.32
C GLN A 101 14.15 -1.66 2.10
N TYR A 102 14.42 -1.30 3.35
CA TYR A 102 13.51 -0.49 4.14
C TYR A 102 13.30 0.90 3.53
N GLN A 103 14.38 1.55 3.10
CA GLN A 103 14.30 2.86 2.43
C GLN A 103 13.53 2.79 1.11
N ALA A 104 13.75 1.75 0.31
CA ALA A 104 13.00 1.52 -0.92
C ALA A 104 11.50 1.34 -0.63
N TRP A 105 11.16 0.54 0.39
CA TRP A 105 9.79 0.30 0.83
C TRP A 105 9.08 1.58 1.26
N GLN A 106 9.73 2.43 2.04
CA GLN A 106 9.16 3.71 2.44
C GLN A 106 9.07 4.67 1.25
N THR A 107 10.10 4.70 0.40
CA THR A 107 10.18 5.59 -0.76
C THR A 107 9.07 5.30 -1.77
N ILE A 108 8.88 4.03 -2.15
CA ILE A 108 7.85 3.68 -3.14
C ILE A 108 6.45 4.06 -2.66
N GLN A 109 6.11 3.85 -1.40
CA GLN A 109 4.81 4.19 -0.86
C GLN A 109 4.62 5.71 -0.71
N ARG A 110 5.65 6.45 -0.32
CA ARG A 110 5.65 7.91 -0.35
C ARG A 110 5.48 8.46 -1.77
N SER A 111 6.07 7.78 -2.76
CA SER A 111 5.88 8.17 -4.17
C SER A 111 4.42 7.99 -4.62
N HIS A 112 3.70 6.99 -4.07
CA HIS A 112 2.26 6.85 -4.33
C HIS A 112 1.48 8.05 -3.81
N SER A 113 1.86 8.61 -2.64
CA SER A 113 1.26 9.86 -2.15
C SER A 113 1.48 11.00 -3.14
N VAL A 114 2.73 11.24 -3.53
CA VAL A 114 3.11 12.33 -4.43
C VAL A 114 2.41 12.18 -5.79
N ALA A 115 2.54 11.01 -6.41
CA ALA A 115 2.04 10.77 -7.76
C ALA A 115 0.51 10.85 -7.87
N ASN A 116 -0.21 10.58 -6.78
CA ASN A 116 -1.67 10.53 -6.77
C ASN A 116 -2.32 11.68 -5.97
N GLY A 117 -1.53 12.46 -5.23
CA GLY A 117 -2.04 13.53 -4.37
C GLY A 117 -2.98 12.99 -3.29
N VAL A 118 -2.63 11.88 -2.63
CA VAL A 118 -3.42 11.23 -1.58
C VAL A 118 -2.53 10.82 -0.40
N PRO A 119 -3.00 10.91 0.85
CA PRO A 119 -2.31 10.33 2.00
C PRO A 119 -2.18 8.82 1.86
N VAL A 120 -1.07 8.30 2.39
CA VAL A 120 -0.81 6.84 2.46
C VAL A 120 -0.60 6.44 3.91
N VAL A 121 -1.27 5.36 4.31
CA VAL A 121 -1.15 4.72 5.62
C VAL A 121 -0.57 3.33 5.41
N SER A 122 0.68 3.15 5.82
CA SER A 122 1.40 1.88 5.72
C SER A 122 1.50 1.26 7.10
N VAL A 123 0.86 0.10 7.27
CA VAL A 123 0.82 -0.62 8.54
C VAL A 123 1.58 -1.93 8.39
N ASN A 124 2.73 -2.02 9.03
CA ASN A 124 3.56 -3.22 9.00
C ASN A 124 3.60 -3.92 10.36
N ARG A 125 3.75 -5.21 10.30
CA ARG A 125 3.91 -6.08 11.46
C ARG A 125 5.25 -5.83 12.16
N VAL A 126 5.29 -6.07 13.48
CA VAL A 126 6.50 -6.16 14.31
C VAL A 126 6.65 -7.58 14.86
N GLY A 127 7.81 -7.87 15.45
CA GLY A 127 8.12 -9.14 16.12
C GLY A 127 8.69 -10.19 15.18
N THR A 128 8.81 -11.42 15.69
CA THR A 128 9.44 -12.54 14.98
C THR A 128 8.49 -13.73 14.93
N GLU A 129 8.39 -14.37 13.77
CA GLU A 129 7.60 -15.58 13.57
C GLU A 129 8.34 -16.52 12.59
N ASN A 130 8.50 -17.79 12.98
CA ASN A 130 9.15 -18.82 12.16
C ASN A 130 10.53 -18.39 11.59
N GLY A 131 11.30 -17.63 12.38
CA GLY A 131 12.60 -17.13 11.97
C GLY A 131 12.57 -15.84 11.13
N GLN A 132 11.41 -15.38 10.68
CA GLN A 132 11.27 -14.08 10.02
C GLN A 132 11.09 -12.97 11.05
N GLN A 133 11.96 -11.96 11.04
CA GLN A 133 11.84 -10.76 11.85
C GLN A 133 11.22 -9.63 11.02
N PHE A 134 10.03 -9.20 11.39
CA PHE A 134 9.34 -8.08 10.71
C PHE A 134 9.93 -6.75 11.18
N TRP A 135 10.11 -5.81 10.25
CA TRP A 135 10.80 -4.56 10.57
C TRP A 135 9.93 -3.43 11.13
N GLY A 136 8.63 -3.67 11.34
CA GLY A 136 7.75 -2.62 11.85
C GLY A 136 7.79 -1.36 10.99
N GLY A 137 8.11 -0.23 11.61
CA GLY A 137 8.33 1.02 10.91
C GLY A 137 7.09 1.53 10.16
N SER A 138 5.89 1.17 10.63
CA SER A 138 4.62 1.69 10.10
C SER A 138 4.65 3.20 10.01
N PHE A 139 4.05 3.78 8.98
CA PHE A 139 4.08 5.23 8.81
C PHE A 139 2.82 5.76 8.13
N VAL A 140 2.62 7.06 8.29
CA VAL A 140 1.61 7.83 7.57
C VAL A 140 2.30 8.95 6.82
N SER A 141 2.02 9.09 5.53
CA SER A 141 2.44 10.23 4.73
C SER A 141 1.23 11.09 4.33
N ASN A 142 1.45 12.41 4.27
CA ASN A 142 0.45 13.32 3.72
C ASN A 142 0.35 13.18 2.19
N ALA A 143 -0.60 13.88 1.59
CA ALA A 143 -0.88 13.82 0.15
C ALA A 143 0.30 14.26 -0.75
N PHE A 144 1.39 14.77 -0.20
CA PHE A 144 2.60 15.16 -0.93
C PHE A 144 3.86 14.41 -0.45
N GLY A 145 3.69 13.27 0.20
CA GLY A 145 4.75 12.32 0.54
C GLY A 145 5.59 12.67 1.77
N ARG A 146 5.23 13.74 2.53
CA ARG A 146 5.88 14.02 3.81
C ARG A 146 5.39 13.03 4.86
N VAL A 147 6.29 12.32 5.50
CA VAL A 147 5.97 11.47 6.66
C VAL A 147 5.50 12.36 7.81
N ILE A 148 4.28 12.12 8.28
CA ILE A 148 3.65 12.86 9.39
C ILE A 148 3.58 12.02 10.66
N PHE A 149 3.76 10.71 10.56
CA PHE A 149 3.91 9.77 11.65
C PHE A 149 4.84 8.63 11.25
N GLN A 150 5.65 8.17 12.18
CA GLN A 150 6.55 7.03 12.03
C GLN A 150 6.54 6.23 13.33
N ALA A 151 6.16 4.96 13.24
CA ALA A 151 6.24 4.02 14.35
C ALA A 151 7.66 3.46 14.52
N SER A 152 7.92 2.85 15.66
CA SER A 152 9.17 2.12 15.91
C SER A 152 9.30 0.86 15.06
N HIS A 153 10.48 0.26 15.09
CA HIS A 153 10.77 -0.98 14.38
C HIS A 153 10.42 -2.24 15.16
N ASP A 154 10.28 -2.13 16.47
CA ASP A 154 10.30 -3.27 17.40
C ASP A 154 9.16 -3.29 18.44
N GLN A 155 8.35 -2.22 18.51
CA GLN A 155 7.28 -2.12 19.48
C GLN A 155 5.91 -2.24 18.83
N GLU A 156 4.99 -2.90 19.52
CA GLU A 156 3.56 -2.81 19.21
C GLU A 156 3.04 -1.44 19.65
N GLU A 157 2.48 -0.69 18.72
CA GLU A 157 2.02 0.67 18.96
C GLU A 157 0.59 0.88 18.48
N ILE A 158 -0.14 1.72 19.20
CA ILE A 158 -1.42 2.30 18.77
C ILE A 158 -1.21 3.80 18.64
N ALA A 159 -1.40 4.34 17.45
CA ALA A 159 -1.27 5.78 17.18
C ALA A 159 -2.56 6.36 16.64
N LEU A 160 -2.89 7.56 17.09
CA LEU A 160 -3.92 8.41 16.48
C LEU A 160 -3.21 9.47 15.65
N VAL A 161 -3.49 9.50 14.36
CA VAL A 161 -2.83 10.42 13.41
C VAL A 161 -3.89 11.20 12.67
N ASP A 162 -3.85 12.51 12.77
CA ASP A 162 -4.71 13.38 11.98
C ASP A 162 -4.27 13.42 10.53
N VAL A 163 -5.15 12.97 9.64
CA VAL A 163 -4.94 12.99 8.19
C VAL A 163 -5.88 14.00 7.55
N ASN A 164 -5.31 15.07 7.01
CA ASN A 164 -6.09 16.08 6.31
C ASN A 164 -6.33 15.65 4.85
N VAL A 165 -7.50 15.06 4.59
CA VAL A 165 -7.89 14.63 3.24
C VAL A 165 -8.19 15.80 2.30
N ASP A 166 -8.63 16.94 2.82
CA ASP A 166 -8.90 18.15 2.02
C ASP A 166 -7.62 18.73 1.41
N SER A 167 -6.46 18.48 2.02
CA SER A 167 -5.17 18.90 1.47
C SER A 167 -4.86 18.28 0.11
N SER A 168 -5.44 17.13 -0.19
CA SER A 168 -5.30 16.44 -1.48
C SER A 168 -5.78 17.31 -2.64
N GLU A 169 -6.90 18.04 -2.45
CA GLU A 169 -7.44 18.92 -3.47
C GLU A 169 -6.49 20.09 -3.76
N TYR A 170 -5.87 20.67 -2.72
CA TYR A 170 -4.86 21.72 -2.90
C TYR A 170 -3.68 21.22 -3.74
N TYR A 171 -3.11 20.06 -3.41
CA TYR A 171 -1.99 19.49 -4.15
C TYR A 171 -2.36 19.13 -5.58
N ARG A 172 -3.54 18.53 -5.81
CA ARG A 172 -4.02 18.17 -7.14
C ARG A 172 -4.28 19.38 -8.05
N ARG A 173 -4.65 20.53 -7.48
CA ARG A 173 -4.82 21.77 -8.25
C ARG A 173 -3.47 22.43 -8.54
N THR A 174 -2.55 22.45 -7.57
CA THR A 174 -1.24 23.05 -7.72
C THR A 174 -0.33 22.23 -8.62
N TRP A 175 -0.40 20.89 -8.49
CA TRP A 175 0.36 19.92 -9.26
C TRP A 175 -0.61 18.95 -9.95
N PRO A 176 -1.19 19.32 -11.08
CA PRO A 176 -2.32 18.60 -11.67
C PRO A 176 -1.88 17.34 -12.44
N PHE A 177 -1.17 16.44 -11.80
CA PHE A 177 -0.62 15.22 -12.40
C PHE A 177 -1.70 14.36 -13.08
N PHE A 178 -2.92 14.30 -12.53
CA PHE A 178 -4.02 13.54 -13.13
C PHE A 178 -4.51 14.15 -14.43
N ARG A 179 -4.63 15.49 -14.50
CA ARG A 179 -5.06 16.21 -15.70
C ARG A 179 -4.06 16.04 -16.84
N ASP A 180 -2.77 16.10 -16.50
CA ASP A 180 -1.70 16.18 -17.50
C ASP A 180 -1.17 14.80 -17.93
N ARG A 181 -1.88 13.72 -17.55
CA ARG A 181 -1.55 12.36 -17.99
C ARG A 181 -1.74 12.21 -19.50
N ARG A 182 -0.74 11.63 -20.16
CA ARG A 182 -0.78 11.29 -21.59
C ARG A 182 -1.31 9.85 -21.75
N ILE A 183 -2.61 9.68 -21.47
CA ILE A 183 -3.27 8.35 -21.51
C ILE A 183 -3.17 7.66 -22.87
N ASP A 184 -3.02 8.44 -23.91
CA ASP A 184 -2.79 7.99 -25.29
C ASP A 184 -1.43 7.27 -25.48
N SER A 185 -0.47 7.50 -24.59
CA SER A 185 0.88 6.92 -24.64
C SER A 185 1.10 5.73 -23.70
N TYR A 186 0.11 5.34 -22.90
CA TYR A 186 0.28 4.32 -21.85
C TYR A 186 -0.09 2.89 -22.30
N GLY A 187 -0.39 2.67 -23.59
CA GLY A 187 -0.81 1.34 -24.07
C GLY A 187 0.16 0.22 -23.73
N GLY A 188 1.47 0.49 -23.79
CA GLY A 188 2.49 -0.50 -23.47
C GLY A 188 2.53 -0.97 -22.03
N ILE A 189 1.88 -0.27 -21.07
CA ILE A 189 1.89 -0.67 -19.66
C ILE A 189 1.15 -2.01 -19.39
N THR A 190 0.32 -2.44 -20.35
CA THR A 190 -0.38 -3.72 -20.29
C THR A 190 0.41 -4.87 -20.88
N GLU A 191 1.53 -4.57 -21.54
CA GLU A 191 2.45 -5.56 -22.06
C GLU A 191 3.45 -5.97 -20.97
N ARG A 192 3.87 -7.24 -20.99
CA ARG A 192 4.88 -7.72 -20.04
C ARG A 192 6.27 -7.16 -20.33
N PHE A 193 6.58 -7.02 -21.61
CA PHE A 193 7.82 -6.42 -22.15
C PHE A 193 7.44 -5.62 -23.39
N ILE A 194 8.18 -4.57 -23.68
CA ILE A 194 8.05 -3.76 -24.90
C ILE A 194 9.35 -3.97 -25.68
N ASP A 195 9.26 -4.63 -26.85
CA ASP A 195 10.39 -4.87 -27.77
C ASP A 195 10.63 -3.65 -28.68
#